data_f9ba92e59d274bc355a7b43f0581b8d3
#
_entry.id   f9ba92e59d274bc355a7b43f0581b8d3
#
_cell.length_a   1.000
_cell.length_b   1.000
_cell.length_c   1.000
_cell.angle_alpha   90.00
_cell.angle_beta   90.00
_cell.angle_gamma   90.00
#
_symmetry.space_group_name_H-M   'P 1'
#
loop_
_entity.id
_entity.type
_entity.pdbx_description
1 polymer ?
#
loop_
_entity_poly.entity_id
_entity_poly.type
_entity_poly.pdbx_seq_one_letter_code
_entity_poly.pdbx_strand_id
1 'polypeptide(L)'
;MNTDLRMPMGEGGLSRRRFALALPLLGACALVAPGDVLASADPRVQRASRVLMGTRVDLVTAATDARDARALQVAMQAAFTEMARLEALMSRYRSDSEVSRIGAASGLRPVPVSPEVMAVLRQAQRLHRGSAGAFDPTIGTLRGWHFEPGQEAAPSPAEITQGLRLVDARALVLDDAAGTAYLTQRGMALDLGGVAKLPILQAGLQVLERAGVAHALVNGGGDVLVLGSLQGRPWRVGVRDPAAPAQLMGVLELEGRGVVASSGDYERGFVRAGRRLHHI
;
A
#
# COMPACT_ATOMS: atom_id res chain seq x y z
N MET A 1 30.15 4.98 30.62
CA MET A 1 29.80 3.57 30.74
C MET A 1 29.26 3.15 29.38
N ASN A 2 30.18 2.63 28.55
CA ASN A 2 29.87 2.13 27.18
C ASN A 2 29.37 0.69 27.30
N THR A 3 28.20 0.42 26.81
CA THR A 3 27.67 -0.94 26.67
C THR A 3 27.75 -1.35 25.21
N ASP A 4 28.83 -2.03 24.83
CA ASP A 4 29.01 -2.69 23.55
C ASP A 4 28.03 -3.88 23.43
N LEU A 5 27.02 -3.77 22.61
CA LEU A 5 26.18 -4.89 22.14
C LEU A 5 26.84 -5.53 20.92
N ARG A 6 27.77 -6.47 21.14
CA ARG A 6 28.24 -7.38 20.10
C ARG A 6 27.21 -8.50 19.90
N MET A 7 26.58 -8.54 18.74
CA MET A 7 25.85 -9.71 18.27
C MET A 7 26.81 -10.79 17.75
N PRO A 8 26.61 -12.07 18.04
CA PRO A 8 27.44 -13.14 17.49
C PRO A 8 27.13 -13.35 15.99
N MET A 9 28.13 -13.18 15.16
CA MET A 9 28.13 -13.61 13.76
C MET A 9 28.24 -15.14 13.70
N GLY A 10 27.10 -15.81 13.51
CA GLY A 10 27.08 -17.23 13.21
C GLY A 10 27.49 -17.47 11.75
N GLU A 11 28.66 -18.03 11.53
CA GLU A 11 29.11 -18.57 10.23
C GLU A 11 28.26 -19.80 9.86
N GLY A 12 27.19 -19.57 9.11
CA GLY A 12 26.38 -20.61 8.49
C GLY A 12 26.24 -20.33 7.00
N GLY A 13 27.21 -20.72 6.20
CA GLY A 13 27.18 -20.59 4.74
C GLY A 13 25.97 -21.30 4.14
N LEU A 14 24.99 -20.55 3.68
CA LEU A 14 23.81 -21.05 2.96
C LEU A 14 24.24 -21.56 1.58
N SER A 15 24.11 -22.87 1.37
CA SER A 15 24.46 -23.51 0.10
C SER A 15 23.56 -22.94 -1.03
N ARG A 16 24.16 -22.72 -2.23
CA ARG A 16 23.51 -22.20 -3.45
C ARG A 16 22.21 -22.94 -3.83
N ARG A 17 22.03 -24.19 -3.42
CA ARG A 17 20.83 -25.00 -3.72
C ARG A 17 19.61 -24.64 -2.86
N ARG A 18 19.77 -24.03 -1.68
CA ARG A 18 18.65 -23.55 -0.85
C ARG A 18 18.18 -22.16 -1.26
N PHE A 19 18.97 -21.43 -2.01
CA PHE A 19 18.64 -20.09 -2.55
C PHE A 19 17.61 -20.14 -3.68
N ALA A 20 17.59 -21.21 -4.47
CA ALA A 20 16.71 -21.34 -5.65
C ALA A 20 15.22 -21.54 -5.30
N LEU A 21 14.87 -21.91 -4.07
CA LEU A 21 13.47 -22.13 -3.63
C LEU A 21 12.83 -20.89 -2.97
N ALA A 22 13.60 -19.82 -2.73
CA ALA A 22 13.11 -18.59 -2.09
C ALA A 22 12.85 -17.43 -3.07
N LEU A 23 13.03 -17.63 -4.37
CA LEU A 23 13.18 -16.57 -5.37
C LEU A 23 12.14 -16.55 -6.49
N PRO A 24 10.84 -16.39 -6.26
CA PRO A 24 10.10 -15.68 -7.30
C PRO A 24 9.17 -14.57 -6.79
N LEU A 25 9.39 -13.98 -5.61
CA LEU A 25 8.51 -12.91 -5.11
C LEU A 25 9.11 -11.50 -5.26
N LEU A 26 10.34 -11.37 -5.78
CA LEU A 26 10.99 -10.08 -5.90
C LEU A 26 11.36 -9.79 -7.35
N GLY A 27 10.52 -8.95 -7.99
CA GLY A 27 10.93 -8.05 -9.03
C GLY A 27 11.66 -8.60 -10.24
N ALA A 28 11.06 -9.54 -11.00
CA ALA A 28 11.25 -9.51 -12.44
C ALA A 28 10.08 -8.70 -13.01
N CYS A 29 10.36 -7.58 -13.69
CA CYS A 29 9.43 -6.96 -14.63
C CYS A 29 9.24 -7.95 -15.81
N ALA A 30 8.53 -9.04 -15.59
CA ALA A 30 7.90 -9.77 -16.65
C ALA A 30 6.56 -9.09 -16.85
N LEU A 31 6.32 -8.57 -18.05
CA LEU A 31 5.01 -8.21 -18.57
C LEU A 31 4.13 -9.47 -18.50
N VAL A 32 3.51 -9.67 -17.35
CA VAL A 32 2.49 -10.72 -17.17
C VAL A 32 1.17 -10.05 -17.50
N ALA A 33 0.48 -10.57 -18.50
CA ALA A 33 -0.84 -10.10 -18.92
C ALA A 33 -1.81 -10.10 -17.74
N PRO A 34 -2.77 -9.16 -17.68
CA PRO A 34 -3.73 -9.11 -16.59
C PRO A 34 -4.60 -10.38 -16.62
N GLY A 35 -4.41 -11.26 -15.65
CA GLY A 35 -5.18 -12.49 -15.52
C GLY A 35 -4.39 -13.76 -15.16
N ASP A 36 -3.06 -13.73 -15.22
CA ASP A 36 -2.28 -14.95 -15.03
C ASP A 36 -2.23 -15.37 -13.54
N VAL A 37 -2.85 -16.51 -13.27
CA VAL A 37 -2.62 -17.30 -12.06
C VAL A 37 -1.28 -18.01 -12.25
N LEU A 38 -0.23 -17.57 -11.54
CA LEU A 38 1.05 -18.27 -11.53
C LEU A 38 0.83 -19.61 -10.81
N ALA A 39 0.82 -20.71 -11.59
CA ALA A 39 0.73 -22.04 -11.04
C ALA A 39 1.90 -22.29 -10.07
N SER A 40 1.60 -22.60 -8.82
CA SER A 40 2.57 -23.10 -7.85
C SER A 40 2.88 -24.57 -8.17
N ALA A 41 4.10 -25.00 -7.93
CA ALA A 41 4.45 -26.43 -7.99
C ALA A 41 3.68 -27.27 -6.95
N ASP A 42 3.18 -26.65 -5.87
CA ASP A 42 2.28 -27.26 -4.90
C ASP A 42 0.84 -26.79 -5.15
N PRO A 43 -0.10 -27.70 -5.49
CA PRO A 43 -1.50 -27.35 -5.78
C PRO A 43 -2.24 -26.75 -4.58
N ARG A 44 -1.72 -26.89 -3.37
CA ARG A 44 -2.27 -26.29 -2.16
C ARG A 44 -1.92 -24.78 -2.05
N VAL A 45 -0.95 -24.28 -2.81
CA VAL A 45 -0.54 -22.88 -2.79
C VAL A 45 -1.05 -22.19 -4.05
N GLN A 46 -1.97 -21.25 -3.88
CA GLN A 46 -2.50 -20.44 -4.96
C GLN A 46 -1.86 -19.05 -4.95
N ARG A 47 -1.60 -18.51 -6.13
CA ARG A 47 -1.01 -17.18 -6.33
C ARG A 47 -1.81 -16.42 -7.37
N ALA A 48 -2.07 -15.15 -7.14
CA ALA A 48 -2.69 -14.27 -8.11
C ALA A 48 -2.18 -12.84 -7.93
N SER A 49 -2.18 -12.09 -9.02
CA SER A 49 -1.71 -10.70 -9.05
C SER A 49 -2.71 -9.81 -9.76
N ARG A 50 -2.80 -8.54 -9.34
CA ARG A 50 -3.55 -7.47 -10.00
C ARG A 50 -2.78 -6.16 -9.86
N VAL A 51 -3.01 -5.24 -10.77
CA VAL A 51 -2.57 -3.85 -10.61
C VAL A 51 -3.68 -3.09 -9.91
N LEU A 52 -3.40 -2.58 -8.71
CA LEU A 52 -4.30 -1.77 -7.89
C LEU A 52 -3.47 -0.67 -7.21
N MET A 53 -4.08 0.48 -6.95
CA MET A 53 -3.44 1.60 -6.25
C MET A 53 -2.11 2.04 -6.90
N GLY A 54 -2.02 1.94 -8.24
CA GLY A 54 -0.81 2.28 -9.00
C GLY A 54 0.38 1.34 -8.75
N THR A 55 0.15 0.15 -8.20
CA THR A 55 1.20 -0.84 -7.94
C THR A 55 0.70 -2.26 -8.22
N ARG A 56 1.63 -3.22 -8.25
CA ARG A 56 1.27 -4.63 -8.28
C ARG A 56 0.86 -5.09 -6.88
N VAL A 57 -0.29 -5.74 -6.80
CA VAL A 57 -0.78 -6.41 -5.59
C VAL A 57 -0.77 -7.92 -5.84
N ASP A 58 -0.01 -8.64 -5.01
CA ASP A 58 0.11 -10.08 -5.04
C ASP A 58 -0.64 -10.70 -3.86
N LEU A 59 -1.42 -11.74 -4.13
CA LEU A 59 -2.03 -12.60 -3.13
C LEU A 59 -1.39 -13.98 -3.21
N VAL A 60 -1.06 -14.54 -2.06
CA VAL A 60 -0.66 -15.93 -1.89
C VAL A 60 -1.56 -16.53 -0.82
N THR A 61 -2.22 -17.64 -1.13
CA THR A 61 -3.02 -18.40 -0.15
C THR A 61 -2.53 -19.83 -0.11
N ALA A 62 -2.59 -20.45 1.06
CA ALA A 62 -2.27 -21.86 1.23
C ALA A 62 -3.47 -22.60 1.86
N ALA A 63 -3.89 -23.69 1.21
CA ALA A 63 -4.90 -24.60 1.75
C ALA A 63 -4.26 -25.63 2.67
N THR A 64 -5.04 -26.11 3.61
CA THR A 64 -4.69 -27.30 4.41
C THR A 64 -4.92 -28.58 3.60
N ASP A 65 -5.87 -28.57 2.65
CA ASP A 65 -6.19 -29.69 1.75
C ASP A 65 -6.21 -29.21 0.27
N ALA A 66 -5.70 -30.02 -0.64
CA ALA A 66 -5.66 -29.74 -2.09
C ALA A 66 -7.05 -29.59 -2.75
N ARG A 67 -8.12 -30.14 -2.12
CA ARG A 67 -9.49 -30.03 -2.63
C ARG A 67 -10.06 -28.61 -2.59
N ASP A 68 -9.45 -27.71 -1.83
CA ASP A 68 -9.94 -26.34 -1.62
C ASP A 68 -9.43 -25.34 -2.67
N ALA A 69 -8.65 -25.75 -3.68
CA ALA A 69 -8.02 -24.84 -4.63
C ALA A 69 -9.00 -23.91 -5.34
N ARG A 70 -10.20 -24.41 -5.73
CA ARG A 70 -11.24 -23.59 -6.37
C ARG A 70 -11.85 -22.57 -5.40
N ALA A 71 -12.07 -22.96 -4.16
CA ALA A 71 -12.58 -22.06 -3.12
C ALA A 71 -11.57 -20.94 -2.82
N LEU A 72 -10.26 -21.26 -2.77
CA LEU A 72 -9.21 -20.26 -2.64
C LEU A 72 -9.22 -19.25 -3.79
N GLN A 73 -9.36 -19.69 -5.03
CA GLN A 73 -9.43 -18.79 -6.20
C GLN A 73 -10.64 -17.85 -6.11
N VAL A 74 -11.81 -18.36 -5.72
CA VAL A 74 -13.00 -17.53 -5.51
C VAL A 74 -12.78 -16.51 -4.41
N ALA A 75 -12.18 -16.90 -3.28
CA ALA A 75 -11.86 -16.01 -2.18
C ALA A 75 -10.86 -14.93 -2.59
N MET A 76 -9.80 -15.29 -3.34
CA MET A 76 -8.82 -14.33 -3.87
C MET A 76 -9.46 -13.33 -4.83
N GLN A 77 -10.36 -13.78 -5.72
CA GLN A 77 -11.08 -12.87 -6.60
C GLN A 77 -11.97 -11.91 -5.81
N ALA A 78 -12.68 -12.38 -4.79
CA ALA A 78 -13.48 -11.53 -3.91
C ALA A 78 -12.61 -10.51 -3.15
N ALA A 79 -11.41 -10.90 -2.69
CA ALA A 79 -10.47 -10.00 -2.04
C ALA A 79 -9.98 -8.90 -2.99
N PHE A 80 -9.63 -9.23 -4.23
CA PHE A 80 -9.27 -8.22 -5.23
C PHE A 80 -10.44 -7.29 -5.57
N THR A 81 -11.65 -7.81 -5.65
CA THR A 81 -12.86 -7.01 -5.92
C THR A 81 -13.09 -5.98 -4.81
N GLU A 82 -12.93 -6.41 -3.55
CA GLU A 82 -13.07 -5.49 -2.40
C GLU A 82 -11.98 -4.42 -2.38
N MET A 83 -10.71 -4.81 -2.62
CA MET A 83 -9.62 -3.84 -2.71
C MET A 83 -9.85 -2.83 -3.83
N ALA A 84 -10.31 -3.28 -5.00
CA ALA A 84 -10.63 -2.39 -6.13
C ALA A 84 -11.81 -1.45 -5.81
N ARG A 85 -12.83 -1.93 -5.10
CA ARG A 85 -13.96 -1.11 -4.65
C ARG A 85 -13.48 0.02 -3.74
N LEU A 86 -12.63 -0.29 -2.77
CA LEU A 86 -12.11 0.71 -1.83
C LEU A 86 -11.15 1.69 -2.51
N GLU A 87 -10.30 1.22 -3.42
CA GLU A 87 -9.46 2.10 -4.25
C GLU A 87 -10.33 3.10 -5.03
N ALA A 88 -11.42 2.63 -5.64
CA ALA A 88 -12.31 3.51 -6.39
C ALA A 88 -12.93 4.62 -5.53
N LEU A 89 -13.25 4.34 -4.25
CA LEU A 89 -13.77 5.34 -3.32
C LEU A 89 -12.70 6.38 -2.93
N MET A 90 -11.43 5.97 -2.80
CA MET A 90 -10.37 6.76 -2.17
C MET A 90 -9.38 7.38 -3.17
N SER A 91 -9.47 7.06 -4.47
CA SER A 91 -8.55 7.54 -5.49
C SER A 91 -8.72 9.03 -5.75
N ARG A 92 -7.65 9.80 -5.63
CA ARG A 92 -7.63 11.22 -6.06
C ARG A 92 -7.64 11.42 -7.57
N TYR A 93 -7.37 10.36 -8.35
CA TYR A 93 -7.27 10.38 -9.80
C TYR A 93 -8.60 10.09 -10.50
N ARG A 94 -9.57 9.54 -9.79
CA ARG A 94 -10.92 9.26 -10.29
C ARG A 94 -11.86 10.41 -9.94
N SER A 95 -12.50 11.01 -10.93
CA SER A 95 -13.45 12.12 -10.71
C SER A 95 -14.71 11.71 -9.97
N ASP A 96 -15.09 10.42 -10.04
CA ASP A 96 -16.26 9.83 -9.40
C ASP A 96 -16.00 9.30 -7.97
N SER A 97 -14.75 9.37 -7.47
CA SER A 97 -14.41 8.94 -6.12
C SER A 97 -15.00 9.88 -5.05
N GLU A 98 -15.16 9.36 -3.82
CA GLU A 98 -15.59 10.19 -2.70
C GLU A 98 -14.54 11.27 -2.36
N VAL A 99 -13.26 10.92 -2.41
CA VAL A 99 -12.14 11.85 -2.18
C VAL A 99 -12.15 13.00 -3.18
N SER A 100 -12.38 12.72 -4.46
CA SER A 100 -12.47 13.77 -5.49
C SER A 100 -13.72 14.64 -5.32
N ARG A 101 -14.86 14.05 -4.93
CA ARG A 101 -16.10 14.80 -4.64
C ARG A 101 -15.94 15.74 -3.45
N ILE A 102 -15.21 15.32 -2.39
CA ILE A 102 -14.89 16.20 -1.25
C ILE A 102 -14.07 17.41 -1.73
N GLY A 103 -13.04 17.18 -2.56
CA GLY A 103 -12.23 18.24 -3.14
C GLY A 103 -13.02 19.19 -4.04
N ALA A 104 -13.90 18.66 -4.90
CA ALA A 104 -14.77 19.45 -5.79
C ALA A 104 -15.77 20.33 -5.00
N ALA A 105 -16.22 19.87 -3.82
CA ALA A 105 -17.15 20.59 -2.96
C ALA A 105 -16.46 21.47 -1.90
N SER A 106 -15.13 21.58 -1.94
CA SER A 106 -14.34 22.34 -0.95
C SER A 106 -14.76 23.82 -0.90
N GLY A 107 -14.97 24.35 0.30
CA GLY A 107 -15.48 25.69 0.55
C GLY A 107 -16.93 25.93 0.16
N LEU A 108 -17.67 24.88 -0.25
CA LEU A 108 -19.08 25.00 -0.68
C LEU A 108 -20.03 24.25 0.25
N ARG A 109 -19.80 22.95 0.50
CA ARG A 109 -20.70 22.13 1.31
C ARG A 109 -20.06 20.84 1.76
N PRO A 110 -20.55 20.20 2.86
CA PRO A 110 -20.22 18.84 3.23
C PRO A 110 -20.63 17.82 2.14
N VAL A 111 -19.89 16.70 2.08
CA VAL A 111 -20.13 15.59 1.13
C VAL A 111 -20.37 14.32 1.93
N PRO A 112 -21.45 13.57 1.67
CA PRO A 112 -21.64 12.24 2.23
C PRO A 112 -20.52 11.30 1.82
N VAL A 113 -20.02 10.53 2.77
CA VAL A 113 -18.95 9.56 2.58
C VAL A 113 -19.31 8.21 3.19
N SER A 114 -18.76 7.14 2.61
CA SER A 114 -18.91 5.80 3.15
C SER A 114 -18.18 5.64 4.49
N PRO A 115 -18.60 4.68 5.34
CA PRO A 115 -17.93 4.39 6.60
C PRO A 115 -16.44 4.08 6.43
N GLU A 116 -16.06 3.44 5.32
CA GLU A 116 -14.67 3.09 5.01
C GLU A 116 -13.82 4.34 4.74
N VAL A 117 -14.35 5.29 3.96
CA VAL A 117 -13.68 6.57 3.70
C VAL A 117 -13.61 7.40 4.99
N MET A 118 -14.70 7.45 5.77
CA MET A 118 -14.71 8.13 7.06
C MET A 118 -13.62 7.58 7.99
N ALA A 119 -13.47 6.24 8.08
CA ALA A 119 -12.45 5.61 8.92
C ALA A 119 -11.03 6.02 8.51
N VAL A 120 -10.75 6.04 7.19
CA VAL A 120 -9.43 6.45 6.66
C VAL A 120 -9.19 7.94 6.88
N LEU A 121 -10.18 8.81 6.70
CA LEU A 121 -10.07 10.25 6.98
C LEU A 121 -9.79 10.51 8.47
N ARG A 122 -10.44 9.77 9.36
CA ARG A 122 -10.16 9.83 10.81
C ARG A 122 -8.72 9.36 11.12
N GLN A 123 -8.26 8.31 10.46
CA GLN A 123 -6.89 7.86 10.61
C GLN A 123 -5.91 8.93 10.12
N ALA A 124 -6.17 9.56 8.97
CA ALA A 124 -5.37 10.65 8.44
C ALA A 124 -5.26 11.82 9.43
N GLN A 125 -6.37 12.23 10.06
CA GLN A 125 -6.34 13.26 11.10
C GLN A 125 -5.54 12.85 12.34
N ARG A 126 -5.62 11.57 12.75
CA ARG A 126 -4.78 11.06 13.87
C ARG A 126 -3.30 11.11 13.52
N LEU A 127 -2.92 10.67 12.31
CA LEU A 127 -1.55 10.72 11.82
C LEU A 127 -1.03 12.16 11.71
N HIS A 128 -1.84 13.08 11.20
CA HIS A 128 -1.49 14.50 11.17
C HIS A 128 -1.13 15.02 12.58
N ARG A 129 -1.99 14.78 13.55
CA ARG A 129 -1.74 15.19 14.95
C ARG A 129 -0.52 14.48 15.56
N GLY A 130 -0.41 13.17 15.36
CA GLY A 130 0.68 12.37 15.92
C GLY A 130 2.06 12.67 15.32
N SER A 131 2.10 13.15 14.07
CA SER A 131 3.32 13.55 13.38
C SER A 131 3.66 15.03 13.53
N ALA A 132 2.93 15.78 14.36
CA ALA A 132 3.07 17.24 14.48
C ALA A 132 2.97 17.97 13.11
N GLY A 133 2.12 17.46 12.20
CA GLY A 133 1.89 18.03 10.88
C GLY A 133 2.86 17.56 9.79
N ALA A 134 3.79 16.67 10.08
CA ALA A 134 4.68 16.09 9.06
C ALA A 134 3.90 15.29 8.00
N PHE A 135 2.79 14.65 8.41
CA PHE A 135 1.80 14.09 7.49
C PHE A 135 0.58 15.01 7.42
N ASP A 136 0.17 15.40 6.20
CA ASP A 136 -1.04 16.18 5.98
C ASP A 136 -1.84 15.63 4.79
N PRO A 137 -3.08 15.13 4.98
CA PRO A 137 -3.89 14.57 3.91
C PRO A 137 -4.37 15.61 2.90
N THR A 138 -4.29 16.93 3.22
CA THR A 138 -4.68 18.02 2.32
C THR A 138 -3.59 18.40 1.33
N ILE A 139 -2.45 17.69 1.36
CA ILE A 139 -1.34 17.82 0.39
C ILE A 139 -1.82 17.59 -1.07
N GLY A 140 -2.97 16.93 -1.26
CA GLY A 140 -3.63 16.79 -2.55
C GLY A 140 -3.92 18.12 -3.26
N THR A 141 -3.87 19.22 -2.55
CA THR A 141 -3.95 20.59 -3.07
C THR A 141 -2.74 20.95 -3.93
N LEU A 142 -1.56 20.39 -3.65
CA LEU A 142 -0.35 20.57 -4.46
C LEU A 142 -0.45 19.71 -5.73
N ARG A 143 -1.02 20.29 -6.78
CA ARG A 143 -1.18 19.64 -8.08
C ARG A 143 0.09 19.77 -8.92
N GLY A 144 0.16 18.98 -10.02
CA GLY A 144 1.27 19.09 -10.99
C GLY A 144 2.48 18.24 -10.67
N TRP A 145 2.45 17.44 -9.59
CA TRP A 145 3.45 16.41 -9.32
C TRP A 145 3.10 15.13 -10.07
N HIS A 146 3.98 14.70 -10.98
CA HIS A 146 3.87 13.44 -11.72
C HIS A 146 5.20 12.69 -11.60
N PHE A 147 5.13 11.45 -11.14
CA PHE A 147 6.30 10.60 -10.91
C PHE A 147 6.32 9.38 -11.83
N GLU A 148 5.37 9.24 -12.75
CA GLU A 148 5.30 8.15 -13.72
C GLU A 148 6.39 8.34 -14.79
N PRO A 149 7.12 7.26 -15.16
CA PRO A 149 8.14 7.33 -16.20
C PRO A 149 7.61 7.92 -17.51
N GLY A 150 8.31 8.92 -18.05
CA GLY A 150 7.93 9.64 -19.27
C GLY A 150 6.84 10.70 -19.11
N GLN A 151 6.35 10.92 -17.89
CA GLN A 151 5.38 11.97 -17.55
C GLN A 151 5.85 12.83 -16.35
N GLU A 152 7.15 12.75 -16.03
CA GLU A 152 7.72 13.39 -14.86
C GLU A 152 7.51 14.92 -14.93
N ALA A 153 6.83 15.43 -13.92
CA ALA A 153 6.61 16.87 -13.78
C ALA A 153 6.63 17.30 -12.32
N ALA A 154 7.06 18.54 -12.12
CA ALA A 154 6.96 19.22 -10.85
C ALA A 154 6.35 20.62 -11.10
N PRO A 155 5.48 21.09 -10.19
CA PRO A 155 4.93 22.43 -10.27
C PRO A 155 6.03 23.49 -10.11
N SER A 156 5.76 24.71 -10.56
CA SER A 156 6.64 25.84 -10.36
C SER A 156 6.70 26.25 -8.88
N PRO A 157 7.74 26.96 -8.45
CA PRO A 157 7.83 27.48 -7.08
C PRO A 157 6.63 28.37 -6.69
N ALA A 158 6.07 29.12 -7.64
CA ALA A 158 4.90 29.96 -7.41
C ALA A 158 3.63 29.10 -7.14
N GLU A 159 3.40 28.05 -7.94
CA GLU A 159 2.29 27.10 -7.73
C GLU A 159 2.42 26.37 -6.41
N ILE A 160 3.64 25.94 -6.03
CA ILE A 160 3.89 25.32 -4.72
C ILE A 160 3.54 26.31 -3.60
N THR A 161 4.04 27.54 -3.66
CA THR A 161 3.79 28.57 -2.64
C THR A 161 2.30 28.87 -2.51
N GLN A 162 1.58 28.95 -3.61
CA GLN A 162 0.14 29.18 -3.62
C GLN A 162 -0.61 27.97 -3.03
N GLY A 163 -0.25 26.76 -3.44
CA GLY A 163 -0.90 25.53 -2.95
C GLY A 163 -0.67 25.29 -1.46
N LEU A 164 0.53 25.58 -0.94
CA LEU A 164 0.85 25.40 0.48
C LEU A 164 -0.04 26.23 1.41
N ARG A 165 -0.60 27.35 0.96
CA ARG A 165 -1.57 28.15 1.76
C ARG A 165 -2.86 27.42 2.03
N LEU A 166 -3.17 26.37 1.27
CA LEU A 166 -4.37 25.54 1.37
C LEU A 166 -4.07 24.16 1.95
N VAL A 167 -2.83 23.88 2.36
CA VAL A 167 -2.47 22.64 3.05
C VAL A 167 -2.65 22.84 4.55
N ASP A 168 -3.78 22.37 5.07
CA ASP A 168 -4.14 22.46 6.50
C ASP A 168 -5.17 21.38 6.85
N ALA A 169 -4.73 20.28 7.45
CA ALA A 169 -5.62 19.20 7.88
C ALA A 169 -6.66 19.62 8.93
N ARG A 170 -6.47 20.76 9.62
CA ARG A 170 -7.47 21.30 10.57
C ARG A 170 -8.71 21.81 9.85
N ALA A 171 -8.58 22.14 8.56
CA ALA A 171 -9.70 22.56 7.71
C ALA A 171 -10.53 21.37 7.19
N LEU A 172 -10.15 20.12 7.49
CA LEU A 172 -10.95 18.92 7.22
C LEU A 172 -11.90 18.66 8.40
N VAL A 173 -13.17 18.93 8.21
CA VAL A 173 -14.24 18.68 9.19
C VAL A 173 -14.91 17.34 8.88
N LEU A 174 -15.03 16.48 9.87
CA LEU A 174 -15.70 15.17 9.78
C LEU A 174 -16.88 15.16 10.76
N ASP A 175 -18.07 14.83 10.24
CA ASP A 175 -19.29 14.65 11.02
C ASP A 175 -19.71 13.17 10.92
N ASP A 176 -19.50 12.42 12.01
CA ASP A 176 -19.85 10.99 12.06
C ASP A 176 -21.38 10.80 12.11
N ALA A 177 -22.12 11.70 12.77
CA ALA A 177 -23.56 11.58 12.89
C ALA A 177 -24.27 11.80 11.55
N ALA A 178 -23.78 12.76 10.77
CA ALA A 178 -24.28 13.03 9.42
C ALA A 178 -23.60 12.16 8.33
N GLY A 179 -22.52 11.45 8.66
CA GLY A 179 -21.73 10.67 7.69
C GLY A 179 -21.09 11.54 6.62
N THR A 180 -20.60 12.74 6.97
CA THR A 180 -20.08 13.71 5.99
C THR A 180 -18.65 14.14 6.27
N ALA A 181 -17.95 14.53 5.19
CA ALA A 181 -16.65 15.19 5.22
C ALA A 181 -16.70 16.52 4.47
N TYR A 182 -15.98 17.52 4.98
CA TYR A 182 -15.97 18.87 4.43
C TYR A 182 -14.59 19.50 4.53
N LEU A 183 -14.09 20.04 3.42
CA LEU A 183 -12.93 20.92 3.36
C LEU A 183 -13.43 22.37 3.39
N THR A 184 -13.09 23.12 4.43
CA THR A 184 -13.69 24.43 4.70
C THR A 184 -13.23 25.53 3.77
N GLN A 185 -12.10 25.36 3.08
CA GLN A 185 -11.56 26.39 2.18
C GLN A 185 -11.66 25.93 0.73
N ARG A 186 -12.08 26.83 -0.15
CA ARG A 186 -12.20 26.58 -1.58
C ARG A 186 -10.85 26.27 -2.22
N GLY A 187 -10.79 25.25 -3.06
CA GLY A 187 -9.58 24.84 -3.76
C GLY A 187 -8.74 23.77 -3.06
N MET A 188 -9.08 23.44 -1.80
CA MET A 188 -8.45 22.32 -1.10
C MET A 188 -8.77 20.98 -1.78
N ALA A 189 -7.85 20.04 -1.68
CA ALA A 189 -8.06 18.68 -2.12
C ALA A 189 -7.30 17.68 -1.21
N LEU A 190 -7.79 16.45 -1.17
CA LEU A 190 -7.21 15.38 -0.38
C LEU A 190 -6.29 14.49 -1.23
N ASP A 191 -5.26 13.96 -0.60
CA ASP A 191 -4.47 12.83 -1.05
C ASP A 191 -4.35 11.82 0.11
N LEU A 192 -4.93 10.65 -0.09
CA LEU A 192 -4.90 9.57 0.90
C LEU A 192 -3.85 8.50 0.58
N GLY A 193 -2.97 8.72 -0.41
CA GLY A 193 -1.96 7.75 -0.85
C GLY A 193 -1.04 7.26 0.27
N GLY A 194 -0.69 8.13 1.21
CA GLY A 194 0.14 7.79 2.36
C GLY A 194 -0.58 7.03 3.49
N VAL A 195 -1.91 6.87 3.43
CA VAL A 195 -2.68 6.27 4.53
C VAL A 195 -3.67 5.20 4.09
N ALA A 196 -4.14 5.22 2.84
CA ALA A 196 -5.23 4.35 2.37
C ALA A 196 -4.75 2.94 1.99
N LYS A 197 -3.48 2.77 1.57
CA LYS A 197 -3.00 1.50 1.02
C LYS A 197 -3.13 0.35 2.01
N LEU A 198 -2.61 0.49 3.22
CA LEU A 198 -2.70 -0.57 4.23
C LEU A 198 -4.13 -0.94 4.61
N PRO A 199 -5.06 -0.01 4.90
CA PRO A 199 -6.48 -0.32 5.08
C PRO A 199 -7.12 -1.09 3.92
N ILE A 200 -6.80 -0.74 2.68
CA ILE A 200 -7.31 -1.43 1.48
C ILE A 200 -6.77 -2.87 1.41
N LEU A 201 -5.46 -3.07 1.60
CA LEU A 201 -4.85 -4.40 1.64
C LEU A 201 -5.41 -5.24 2.79
N GLN A 202 -5.62 -4.62 3.96
CA GLN A 202 -6.21 -5.27 5.13
C GLN A 202 -7.65 -5.71 4.87
N ALA A 203 -8.45 -4.91 4.18
CA ALA A 203 -9.80 -5.29 3.79
C ALA A 203 -9.80 -6.53 2.88
N GLY A 204 -8.87 -6.61 1.93
CA GLY A 204 -8.66 -7.79 1.11
C GLY A 204 -8.28 -9.03 1.94
N LEU A 205 -7.36 -8.88 2.91
CA LEU A 205 -6.99 -9.97 3.82
C LEU A 205 -8.18 -10.42 4.69
N GLN A 206 -9.01 -9.49 5.15
CA GLN A 206 -10.23 -9.80 5.91
C GLN A 206 -11.27 -10.56 5.08
N VAL A 207 -11.39 -10.27 3.77
CA VAL A 207 -12.25 -11.06 2.86
C VAL A 207 -11.77 -12.49 2.78
N LEU A 208 -10.45 -12.71 2.62
CA LEU A 208 -9.87 -14.07 2.63
C LEU A 208 -10.18 -14.78 3.94
N GLU A 209 -9.98 -14.13 5.07
CA GLU A 209 -10.21 -14.69 6.39
C GLU A 209 -11.68 -15.07 6.60
N ARG A 210 -12.62 -14.18 6.22
CA ARG A 210 -14.07 -14.49 6.29
C ARG A 210 -14.49 -15.63 5.38
N ALA A 211 -13.75 -15.87 4.29
CA ALA A 211 -13.92 -17.02 3.42
C ALA A 211 -13.28 -18.31 3.97
N GLY A 212 -12.77 -18.31 5.22
CA GLY A 212 -12.15 -19.47 5.86
C GLY A 212 -10.69 -19.71 5.48
N VAL A 213 -10.03 -18.77 4.78
CA VAL A 213 -8.61 -18.88 4.45
C VAL A 213 -7.78 -18.61 5.70
N ALA A 214 -7.14 -19.66 6.23
CA ALA A 214 -6.33 -19.58 7.44
C ALA A 214 -4.89 -19.09 7.18
N HIS A 215 -4.41 -19.20 5.94
CA HIS A 215 -3.03 -18.90 5.57
C HIS A 215 -3.00 -18.05 4.32
N ALA A 216 -2.58 -16.78 4.46
CA ALA A 216 -2.53 -15.83 3.36
C ALA A 216 -1.38 -14.82 3.51
N LEU A 217 -0.87 -14.34 2.37
CA LEU A 217 0.00 -13.19 2.27
C LEU A 217 -0.55 -12.25 1.21
N VAL A 218 -0.64 -10.98 1.56
CA VAL A 218 -0.99 -9.87 0.66
C VAL A 218 0.22 -8.96 0.56
N ASN A 219 0.73 -8.71 -0.65
CA ASN A 219 1.81 -7.76 -0.89
C ASN A 219 1.34 -6.69 -1.86
N GLY A 220 1.32 -5.44 -1.44
CA GLY A 220 0.95 -4.29 -2.25
C GLY A 220 2.10 -3.29 -2.39
N GLY A 221 3.02 -3.53 -3.36
CA GLY A 221 4.13 -2.63 -3.62
C GLY A 221 5.09 -2.49 -2.44
N GLY A 222 5.39 -3.60 -1.75
CA GLY A 222 6.30 -3.64 -0.60
C GLY A 222 5.62 -3.54 0.77
N ASP A 223 4.33 -3.18 0.83
CA ASP A 223 3.54 -3.33 2.06
C ASP A 223 2.99 -4.75 2.11
N VAL A 224 3.40 -5.53 3.11
CA VAL A 224 3.08 -6.96 3.23
C VAL A 224 2.26 -7.21 4.48
N LEU A 225 1.13 -7.89 4.31
CA LEU A 225 0.31 -8.38 5.40
C LEU A 225 0.28 -9.91 5.33
N VAL A 226 0.35 -10.57 6.49
CA VAL A 226 0.29 -12.02 6.57
C VAL A 226 -0.78 -12.49 7.54
N LEU A 227 -1.27 -13.70 7.28
CA LEU A 227 -2.15 -14.47 8.14
C LEU A 227 -1.65 -15.91 8.19
N GLY A 228 -1.56 -16.50 9.40
CA GLY A 228 -1.13 -17.88 9.60
C GLY A 228 0.31 -18.13 9.18
N SER A 229 0.55 -19.20 8.43
CA SER A 229 1.88 -19.67 8.03
C SER A 229 1.86 -20.28 6.62
N LEU A 230 2.99 -20.46 5.99
CA LEU A 230 3.11 -21.16 4.71
C LEU A 230 3.44 -22.63 4.96
N GLN A 231 2.44 -23.51 4.94
CA GLN A 231 2.65 -24.95 5.12
C GLN A 231 3.39 -25.29 6.42
N GLY A 232 2.97 -24.68 7.54
CA GLY A 232 3.59 -24.90 8.85
C GLY A 232 4.94 -24.22 9.07
N ARG A 233 5.33 -23.32 8.15
CA ARG A 233 6.53 -22.50 8.29
C ARG A 233 6.17 -21.02 8.31
N PRO A 234 6.90 -20.16 9.01
CA PRO A 234 6.70 -18.71 8.94
C PRO A 234 6.77 -18.18 7.50
N TRP A 235 5.97 -17.16 7.21
CA TRP A 235 6.11 -16.37 5.99
C TRP A 235 7.45 -15.66 6.00
N ARG A 236 8.16 -15.68 4.88
CA ARG A 236 9.47 -15.04 4.74
C ARG A 236 9.35 -13.81 3.83
N VAL A 237 9.56 -12.65 4.40
CA VAL A 237 9.49 -11.36 3.70
C VAL A 237 10.90 -10.81 3.55
N GLY A 238 11.38 -10.73 2.30
CA GLY A 238 12.67 -10.14 1.99
C GLY A 238 12.62 -8.62 2.04
N VAL A 239 13.57 -8.00 2.73
CA VAL A 239 13.78 -6.55 2.73
C VAL A 239 14.84 -6.23 1.68
N ARG A 240 14.45 -5.48 0.63
CA ARG A 240 15.33 -5.12 -0.48
C ARG A 240 16.40 -4.12 -0.03
N ASP A 241 17.62 -4.26 -0.55
CA ASP A 241 18.64 -3.25 -0.41
C ASP A 241 18.38 -2.09 -1.39
N PRO A 242 18.12 -0.85 -0.91
CA PRO A 242 17.89 0.29 -1.80
C PRO A 242 19.13 0.69 -2.62
N ALA A 243 20.35 0.39 -2.13
CA ALA A 243 21.60 0.66 -2.85
C ALA A 243 21.92 -0.44 -3.86
N ALA A 244 21.43 -1.65 -3.65
CA ALA A 244 21.64 -2.82 -4.52
C ALA A 244 20.32 -3.58 -4.71
N PRO A 245 19.36 -3.11 -5.55
CA PRO A 245 17.99 -3.64 -5.62
C PRO A 245 17.86 -5.13 -5.96
N ALA A 246 18.91 -5.74 -6.49
CA ALA A 246 18.99 -7.19 -6.73
C ALA A 246 19.37 -8.00 -5.47
N GLN A 247 19.70 -7.33 -4.37
CA GLN A 247 20.10 -7.94 -3.10
C GLN A 247 19.06 -7.71 -2.01
N LEU A 248 19.10 -8.52 -0.97
CA LEU A 248 18.32 -8.37 0.24
C LEU A 248 19.22 -7.89 1.38
N MET A 249 18.77 -6.87 2.11
CA MET A 249 19.35 -6.49 3.40
C MET A 249 19.10 -7.54 4.48
N GLY A 250 17.98 -8.26 4.37
CA GLY A 250 17.59 -9.28 5.33
C GLY A 250 16.27 -9.95 4.97
N VAL A 251 15.86 -10.91 5.78
CA VAL A 251 14.59 -11.61 5.66
C VAL A 251 13.91 -11.58 7.03
N LEU A 252 12.65 -11.12 7.04
CA LEU A 252 11.79 -11.17 8.21
C LEU A 252 10.96 -12.46 8.15
N GLU A 253 10.88 -13.16 9.26
CA GLU A 253 10.01 -14.33 9.43
C GLU A 253 8.79 -13.91 10.24
N LEU A 254 7.59 -14.13 9.67
CA LEU A 254 6.32 -13.72 10.24
C LEU A 254 5.40 -14.92 10.35
N GLU A 255 4.76 -15.09 11.50
CA GLU A 255 3.76 -16.13 11.76
C GLU A 255 2.54 -15.51 12.43
N GLY A 256 1.37 -16.10 12.19
CA GLY A 256 0.11 -15.57 12.71
C GLY A 256 -0.30 -14.32 11.93
N ARG A 257 -0.56 -13.22 12.63
CA ARG A 257 -0.85 -11.92 12.02
C ARG A 257 0.39 -11.03 12.06
N GLY A 258 0.79 -10.54 10.91
CA GLY A 258 1.93 -9.64 10.80
C GLY A 258 1.77 -8.62 9.69
N VAL A 259 2.43 -7.47 9.84
CA VAL A 259 2.48 -6.40 8.85
C VAL A 259 3.92 -5.91 8.74
N VAL A 260 4.40 -5.79 7.51
CA VAL A 260 5.62 -5.06 7.19
C VAL A 260 5.25 -3.95 6.23
N ALA A 261 5.47 -2.71 6.62
CA ALA A 261 5.28 -1.55 5.76
C ALA A 261 6.64 -0.96 5.41
N SER A 262 6.85 -0.62 4.16
CA SER A 262 8.08 0.00 3.70
C SER A 262 7.80 1.27 2.92
N SER A 263 8.57 2.33 3.22
CA SER A 263 8.58 3.57 2.45
C SER A 263 9.97 3.78 1.89
N GLY A 264 10.06 4.09 0.60
CA GLY A 264 11.33 4.30 -0.08
C GLY A 264 11.23 5.39 -1.13
N ASP A 265 12.20 6.30 -1.12
CA ASP A 265 12.31 7.40 -2.09
C ASP A 265 12.83 6.92 -3.46
N TYR A 266 13.29 5.67 -3.54
CA TYR A 266 13.94 5.09 -4.73
C TYR A 266 12.96 4.48 -5.75
N GLU A 267 11.72 4.19 -5.37
CA GLU A 267 10.73 3.54 -6.24
C GLU A 267 10.07 4.55 -7.22
N ARG A 268 9.73 5.74 -6.74
CA ARG A 268 9.03 6.77 -7.53
C ARG A 268 9.70 8.12 -7.32
N GLY A 269 10.52 8.52 -8.28
CA GLY A 269 11.24 9.78 -8.25
C GLY A 269 11.95 10.05 -9.56
N PHE A 270 12.35 11.31 -9.76
CA PHE A 270 13.10 11.76 -10.92
C PHE A 270 14.11 12.84 -10.52
N VAL A 271 15.08 13.11 -11.40
CA VAL A 271 16.08 14.17 -11.19
C VAL A 271 15.70 15.38 -12.05
N ARG A 272 15.60 16.56 -11.43
CA ARG A 272 15.37 17.83 -12.11
C ARG A 272 16.35 18.88 -11.58
N ALA A 273 17.08 19.54 -12.49
CA ALA A 273 18.11 20.52 -12.15
C ALA A 273 19.12 20.05 -11.07
N GLY A 274 19.59 18.79 -11.18
CA GLY A 274 20.54 18.19 -10.25
C GLY A 274 19.96 17.81 -8.88
N ARG A 275 18.66 18.01 -8.64
CA ARG A 275 17.96 17.62 -7.40
C ARG A 275 17.09 16.40 -7.67
N ARG A 276 17.18 15.41 -6.78
CA ARG A 276 16.28 14.29 -6.78
C ARG A 276 14.96 14.69 -6.11
N LEU A 277 13.85 14.45 -6.82
CA LEU A 277 12.49 14.65 -6.35
C LEU A 277 11.82 13.28 -6.25
N HIS A 278 11.10 13.02 -5.19
CA HIS A 278 10.41 11.76 -4.94
C HIS A 278 9.04 12.01 -4.32
N HIS A 279 8.22 10.98 -4.26
CA HIS A 279 6.81 11.07 -3.84
C HIS A 279 6.61 11.04 -2.31
N ILE A 280 7.68 10.90 -1.56
CA ILE A 280 7.69 10.91 -0.08
C ILE A 280 8.21 12.25 0.40
#